data_da52747a92411aa6652578efe524686b
#
_entry.id   da52747a92411aa6652578efe524686b
#
_cell.length_a   1.000
_cell.length_b   1.000
_cell.length_c   1.000
_cell.angle_alpha   90.00
_cell.angle_beta   90.00
_cell.angle_gamma   90.00
#
_symmetry.space_group_name_H-M   'P 1'
#
loop_
_entity.id
_entity.type
_entity.pdbx_description
1 polymer ?
#
loop_
_entity_poly.entity_id
_entity_poly.type
_entity_poly.pdbx_seq_one_letter_code
_entity_poly.pdbx_strand_id
1 'polypeptide(L)'
;HRKPDLLMENTTHLFLATRFSCNKCHDHPFERWTQNQYYEIAAYFSRVKLERDGKNAPKQNIGGTAVEGAKPLYEIAKDAGEGEMKHERTGQVTPPAFPYLVKHEKPQVTPEKGSTRREELAAWITASDNQFFGRSYANRIWGYLLGTGVIEPLDDIRAGNPPSNPELLDHLTRKFVEGGFDVRKLIAGICKSRTYQLSLATNKWNEDDQINFSHAQARRLPAEVLYDAVHAVTGSAPKLQAKQIDAKQDTKSGLLATLGRPTRESACECDRDNDVQLSGVMALLSGP
;
A
#
# COMPACT_ATOMS: atom_id res chain seq x y z
N HIS A 1 -3.58 13.34 -4.43
CA HIS A 1 -2.33 14.11 -4.32
C HIS A 1 -2.00 14.76 -5.65
N ARG A 2 -1.76 16.07 -5.66
CA ARG A 2 -1.56 16.85 -6.90
C ARG A 2 -0.15 17.41 -7.04
N LYS A 3 0.65 17.34 -5.98
CA LYS A 3 2.03 17.81 -5.98
C LYS A 3 2.99 16.65 -6.27
N PRO A 4 4.07 16.88 -7.05
CA PRO A 4 5.05 15.85 -7.37
C PRO A 4 5.66 15.16 -6.16
N ASP A 5 5.98 15.92 -5.11
CA ASP A 5 6.51 15.42 -3.85
C ASP A 5 5.54 14.46 -3.15
N LEU A 6 4.26 14.81 -3.06
CA LEU A 6 3.25 13.93 -2.46
C LEU A 6 2.95 12.69 -3.29
N LEU A 7 3.00 12.79 -4.63
CA LEU A 7 2.90 11.62 -5.50
C LEU A 7 4.07 10.67 -5.26
N MET A 8 5.29 11.21 -5.14
CA MET A 8 6.49 10.44 -4.84
C MET A 8 6.39 9.76 -3.48
N GLU A 9 6.07 10.50 -2.42
CA GLU A 9 5.95 9.95 -1.05
C GLU A 9 4.98 8.78 -0.99
N ASN A 10 3.79 8.92 -1.61
CA ASN A 10 2.82 7.82 -1.66
C ASN A 10 3.30 6.64 -2.48
N THR A 11 3.97 6.89 -3.60
CA THR A 11 4.48 5.81 -4.46
C THR A 11 5.58 5.01 -3.74
N THR A 12 6.55 5.69 -3.14
CA THR A 12 7.64 5.01 -2.42
C THR A 12 7.14 4.29 -1.16
N HIS A 13 6.20 4.88 -0.45
CA HIS A 13 5.57 4.27 0.71
C HIS A 13 4.78 3.01 0.31
N LEU A 14 3.94 3.12 -0.73
CA LEU A 14 3.08 2.01 -1.18
C LEU A 14 3.89 0.84 -1.76
N PHE A 15 4.84 1.13 -2.65
CA PHE A 15 5.55 0.09 -3.41
C PHE A 15 6.86 -0.36 -2.77
N LEU A 16 7.56 0.52 -2.07
CA LEU A 16 8.88 0.22 -1.51
C LEU A 16 8.86 0.12 0.02
N ALA A 17 7.73 0.41 0.66
CA ALA A 17 7.62 0.53 2.12
C ALA A 17 8.68 1.47 2.71
N THR A 18 9.02 2.52 1.98
CA THR A 18 10.03 3.51 2.36
C THR A 18 9.39 4.88 2.54
N ARG A 19 9.59 5.47 3.72
CA ARG A 19 9.03 6.77 4.10
C ARG A 19 10.05 7.87 3.88
N PHE A 20 9.83 8.71 2.88
CA PHE A 20 10.74 9.82 2.52
C PHE A 20 10.34 11.17 3.11
N SER A 21 9.24 11.29 3.83
CA SER A 21 8.70 12.58 4.29
C SER A 21 9.69 13.42 5.11
N CYS A 22 10.55 12.80 5.93
CA CYS A 22 11.60 13.52 6.68
C CYS A 22 12.63 14.18 5.74
N ASN A 23 12.89 13.54 4.58
CA ASN A 23 13.90 14.00 3.64
C ASN A 23 13.50 15.25 2.85
N LYS A 24 12.27 15.69 2.96
CA LYS A 24 11.83 16.95 2.40
C LYS A 24 12.64 18.14 2.95
N CYS A 25 12.95 18.13 4.23
CA CYS A 25 13.58 19.24 4.93
C CYS A 25 15.08 19.04 5.22
N HIS A 26 15.52 17.81 5.44
CA HIS A 26 16.90 17.46 5.80
C HIS A 26 17.25 16.04 5.41
N ASP A 27 18.52 15.68 5.47
CA ASP A 27 18.94 14.28 5.34
C ASP A 27 18.35 13.46 6.47
N HIS A 28 17.99 12.20 6.19
CA HIS A 28 17.35 11.36 7.20
C HIS A 28 18.30 11.10 8.37
N PRO A 29 17.87 11.31 9.62
CA PRO A 29 18.77 11.23 10.77
C PRO A 29 19.28 9.82 11.09
N PHE A 30 18.57 8.78 10.65
CA PHE A 30 18.88 7.38 10.96
C PHE A 30 19.00 6.48 9.74
N GLU A 31 18.63 6.97 8.55
CA GLU A 31 18.66 6.21 7.31
C GLU A 31 19.61 6.90 6.30
N ARG A 32 20.02 6.16 5.28
CA ARG A 32 20.96 6.65 4.27
C ARG A 32 20.39 7.67 3.29
N TRP A 33 19.12 8.00 3.41
CA TRP A 33 18.42 8.85 2.45
C TRP A 33 18.73 10.32 2.67
N THR A 34 19.05 11.02 1.58
CA THR A 34 19.38 12.44 1.61
C THR A 34 18.23 13.31 1.12
N GLN A 35 18.29 14.60 1.46
CA GLN A 35 17.35 15.59 0.94
C GLN A 35 17.43 15.69 -0.60
N ASN A 36 18.62 15.62 -1.18
CA ASN A 36 18.78 15.63 -2.63
C ASN A 36 18.04 14.46 -3.29
N GLN A 37 18.20 13.24 -2.76
CA GLN A 37 17.50 12.04 -3.27
C GLN A 37 15.98 12.19 -3.21
N TYR A 38 15.44 12.87 -2.20
CA TYR A 38 14.01 13.17 -2.12
C TYR A 38 13.55 13.96 -3.37
N TYR A 39 14.24 15.05 -3.70
CA TYR A 39 13.87 15.88 -4.85
C TYR A 39 14.18 15.21 -6.18
N GLU A 40 15.24 14.41 -6.27
CA GLU A 40 15.58 13.61 -7.44
C GLU A 40 14.47 12.59 -7.78
N ILE A 41 13.95 11.86 -6.78
CA ILE A 41 12.86 10.92 -7.01
C ILE A 41 11.55 11.69 -7.30
N ALA A 42 11.27 12.78 -6.60
CA ALA A 42 10.10 13.61 -6.85
C ALA A 42 10.07 14.20 -8.27
N ALA A 43 11.26 14.42 -8.87
CA ALA A 43 11.38 14.92 -10.23
C ALA A 43 10.80 13.98 -11.30
N TYR A 44 10.65 12.68 -11.02
CA TYR A 44 9.94 11.76 -11.92
C TYR A 44 8.45 12.13 -12.09
N PHE A 45 7.86 12.79 -11.10
CA PHE A 45 6.46 13.22 -11.13
C PHE A 45 6.27 14.69 -11.53
N SER A 46 7.34 15.45 -11.75
CA SER A 46 7.27 16.88 -12.05
C SER A 46 6.52 17.19 -13.36
N ARG A 47 6.48 16.25 -14.28
CA ARG A 47 5.79 16.36 -15.57
C ARG A 47 4.35 15.81 -15.57
N VAL A 48 3.88 15.31 -14.43
CA VAL A 48 2.51 14.80 -14.31
C VAL A 48 1.54 15.96 -14.15
N LYS A 49 0.60 16.07 -15.08
CA LYS A 49 -0.52 17.02 -15.01
C LYS A 49 -1.81 16.23 -14.83
N LEU A 50 -2.63 16.70 -13.89
CA LEU A 50 -3.98 16.18 -13.69
C LEU A 50 -4.95 17.11 -14.39
N GLU A 51 -5.63 16.60 -15.42
CA GLU A 51 -6.62 17.33 -16.18
C GLU A 51 -8.01 16.77 -15.89
N ARG A 52 -9.01 17.67 -15.81
CA ARG A 52 -10.39 17.24 -15.65
C ARG A 52 -10.89 16.63 -16.96
N ASP A 53 -11.36 15.38 -16.93
CA ASP A 53 -12.04 14.77 -18.06
C ASP A 53 -13.52 15.17 -18.07
N GLY A 54 -13.85 16.22 -18.82
CA GLY A 54 -15.23 16.63 -18.99
C GLY A 54 -16.03 15.80 -19.99
N LYS A 55 -15.35 14.97 -20.82
CA LYS A 55 -16.01 14.17 -21.88
C LYS A 55 -16.41 12.78 -21.40
N ASN A 56 -15.55 12.15 -20.61
CA ASN A 56 -15.74 10.78 -20.12
C ASN A 56 -16.16 10.73 -18.64
N ALA A 57 -16.40 11.88 -18.03
CA ALA A 57 -16.91 11.91 -16.66
C ALA A 57 -18.23 11.13 -16.59
N PRO A 58 -18.30 10.02 -15.87
CA PRO A 58 -19.51 9.22 -15.78
C PRO A 58 -20.63 10.08 -15.20
N LYS A 59 -21.85 9.86 -15.67
CA LYS A 59 -23.05 10.51 -15.11
C LYS A 59 -23.24 10.16 -13.63
N GLN A 60 -22.68 9.03 -13.20
CA GLN A 60 -22.62 8.60 -11.80
C GLN A 60 -21.29 9.05 -11.20
N ASN A 61 -21.36 9.51 -9.97
CA ASN A 61 -20.17 9.91 -9.23
C ASN A 61 -19.34 8.69 -8.86
N ILE A 62 -18.18 8.52 -9.46
CA ILE A 62 -17.22 7.47 -9.11
C ILE A 62 -16.09 8.13 -8.32
N GLY A 63 -15.72 7.53 -7.22
CA GLY A 63 -14.67 8.02 -6.35
C GLY A 63 -15.13 9.20 -5.51
N GLY A 64 -15.05 9.07 -4.24
CA GLY A 64 -15.44 10.09 -3.31
C GLY A 64 -14.27 10.82 -2.71
N THR A 65 -14.51 11.99 -2.29
CA THR A 65 -13.75 12.59 -1.21
C THR A 65 -14.51 12.32 0.08
N ALA A 66 -13.81 12.14 1.17
CA ALA A 66 -14.42 12.05 2.51
C ALA A 66 -15.12 13.35 2.92
N VAL A 67 -15.03 14.40 2.09
CA VAL A 67 -15.58 15.73 2.36
C VAL A 67 -17.01 15.80 1.87
N GLU A 68 -17.91 16.14 2.77
CA GLU A 68 -19.33 16.34 2.46
C GLU A 68 -19.54 17.44 1.42
N GLY A 69 -20.38 17.16 0.41
CA GLY A 69 -20.68 18.10 -0.66
C GLY A 69 -19.59 18.23 -1.74
N ALA A 70 -18.50 17.50 -1.63
CA ALA A 70 -17.49 17.48 -2.69
C ALA A 70 -18.07 16.86 -3.97
N LYS A 71 -17.88 17.56 -5.09
CA LYS A 71 -18.22 17.00 -6.40
C LYS A 71 -17.14 16.01 -6.80
N PRO A 72 -17.49 14.82 -7.30
CA PRO A 72 -16.49 13.87 -7.78
C PRO A 72 -15.71 14.50 -8.93
N LEU A 73 -14.39 14.38 -8.83
CA LEU A 73 -13.46 14.80 -9.86
C LEU A 73 -13.09 13.59 -10.69
N TYR A 74 -13.40 13.61 -11.95
CA TYR A 74 -12.84 12.69 -12.91
C TYR A 74 -11.60 13.34 -13.51
N GLU A 75 -10.43 12.82 -13.15
CA GLU A 75 -9.14 13.39 -13.57
C GLU A 75 -8.38 12.36 -14.41
N ILE A 76 -7.72 12.86 -15.44
CA ILE A 76 -6.79 12.10 -16.26
C ILE A 76 -5.38 12.55 -15.91
N ALA A 77 -4.53 11.61 -15.53
CA ALA A 77 -3.11 11.86 -15.36
C ALA A 77 -2.41 11.80 -16.73
N LYS A 78 -1.83 12.91 -17.16
CA LYS A 78 -1.07 13.01 -18.40
C LYS A 78 0.38 13.38 -18.11
N ASP A 79 1.28 12.88 -18.95
CA ASP A 79 2.66 13.33 -18.97
C ASP A 79 2.78 14.55 -19.89
N ALA A 80 3.19 15.68 -19.32
CA ALA A 80 3.52 16.88 -20.08
C ALA A 80 4.96 16.81 -20.56
N GLY A 81 5.25 17.44 -21.68
CA GLY A 81 6.61 17.53 -22.21
C GLY A 81 7.56 18.34 -21.35
N GLU A 82 7.02 19.18 -20.46
CA GLU A 82 7.75 20.10 -19.59
C GLU A 82 7.27 20.02 -18.14
N GLY A 83 8.12 20.41 -17.24
CA GLY A 83 7.90 20.43 -15.79
C GLY A 83 9.17 20.00 -15.08
N GLU A 84 9.63 20.83 -14.13
CA GLU A 84 10.87 20.58 -13.42
C GLU A 84 10.64 20.66 -11.92
N MET A 85 11.33 19.80 -11.18
CA MET A 85 11.36 19.84 -9.72
C MET A 85 12.40 20.83 -9.25
N LYS A 86 12.04 21.69 -8.30
CA LYS A 86 12.98 22.62 -7.65
C LYS A 86 13.24 22.15 -6.23
N HIS A 87 14.50 22.12 -5.86
CA HIS A 87 14.93 21.84 -4.51
C HIS A 87 14.58 23.01 -3.58
N GLU A 88 13.78 22.81 -2.55
CA GLU A 88 13.26 23.91 -1.70
C GLU A 88 14.36 24.72 -1.03
N ARG A 89 15.45 24.09 -0.59
CA ARG A 89 16.55 24.77 0.10
C ARG A 89 17.44 25.59 -0.84
N THR A 90 17.73 25.06 -2.05
CA THR A 90 18.69 25.67 -2.96
C THR A 90 18.04 26.49 -4.08
N GLY A 91 16.75 26.27 -4.33
CA GLY A 91 16.03 26.86 -5.46
C GLY A 91 16.45 26.33 -6.84
N GLN A 92 17.41 25.42 -6.89
CA GLN A 92 17.93 24.86 -8.13
C GLN A 92 17.00 23.79 -8.69
N VAL A 93 17.00 23.66 -10.02
CA VAL A 93 16.30 22.56 -10.69
C VAL A 93 17.03 21.26 -10.40
N THR A 94 16.27 20.26 -9.95
CA THR A 94 16.76 18.92 -9.64
C THR A 94 16.32 17.95 -10.74
N PRO A 95 17.25 17.37 -11.50
CA PRO A 95 16.93 16.34 -12.48
C PRO A 95 16.49 15.06 -11.80
N PRO A 96 15.69 14.20 -12.48
CA PRO A 96 15.34 12.89 -11.94
C PRO A 96 16.57 11.99 -11.82
N ALA A 97 16.72 11.34 -10.67
CA ALA A 97 17.73 10.31 -10.46
C ALA A 97 17.22 9.26 -9.48
N PHE A 98 17.69 8.03 -9.63
CA PHE A 98 17.34 6.94 -8.72
C PHE A 98 18.24 6.96 -7.48
N PRO A 99 17.69 6.69 -6.29
CA PRO A 99 18.46 6.75 -5.04
C PRO A 99 19.49 5.61 -4.90
N TYR A 100 19.37 4.56 -5.72
CA TYR A 100 20.32 3.46 -5.85
C TYR A 100 20.20 2.81 -7.23
N LEU A 101 21.25 2.12 -7.63
CA LEU A 101 21.28 1.43 -8.92
C LEU A 101 20.58 0.06 -8.81
N VAL A 102 19.84 -0.28 -9.84
CA VAL A 102 19.36 -1.63 -10.13
C VAL A 102 19.91 -2.04 -11.50
N LYS A 103 20.25 -3.30 -11.66
CA LYS A 103 20.88 -3.80 -12.89
C LYS A 103 19.91 -3.95 -14.06
N HIS A 104 18.62 -3.94 -13.76
CA HIS A 104 17.54 -4.16 -14.74
C HIS A 104 17.65 -5.47 -15.52
N GLU A 105 18.16 -6.53 -14.89
CA GLU A 105 18.39 -7.80 -15.57
C GLU A 105 17.09 -8.41 -16.12
N LYS A 106 15.97 -8.17 -15.43
CA LYS A 106 14.63 -8.65 -15.85
C LYS A 106 13.55 -7.68 -15.39
N PRO A 107 13.45 -6.45 -15.92
CA PRO A 107 12.40 -5.53 -15.54
C PRO A 107 11.04 -6.06 -16.04
N GLN A 108 9.99 -5.90 -15.24
CA GLN A 108 8.61 -6.20 -15.66
C GLN A 108 8.12 -5.19 -16.70
N VAL A 109 8.64 -3.97 -16.63
CA VAL A 109 8.41 -2.91 -17.60
C VAL A 109 9.76 -2.52 -18.18
N THR A 110 9.95 -2.67 -19.48
CA THR A 110 11.14 -2.21 -20.16
C THR A 110 10.86 -0.84 -20.74
N PRO A 111 11.55 0.23 -20.30
CA PRO A 111 11.38 1.54 -20.90
C PRO A 111 11.83 1.52 -22.35
N GLU A 112 10.96 1.94 -23.24
CA GLU A 112 11.30 2.12 -24.64
C GLU A 112 12.01 3.46 -24.87
N LYS A 113 12.70 3.60 -25.99
CA LYS A 113 13.31 4.88 -26.36
C LYS A 113 12.22 5.96 -26.49
N GLY A 114 12.30 6.99 -25.65
CA GLY A 114 11.28 8.03 -25.57
C GLY A 114 10.24 7.82 -24.47
N SER A 115 10.47 6.86 -23.55
CA SER A 115 9.65 6.66 -22.35
C SER A 115 9.48 7.94 -21.54
N THR A 116 8.35 8.03 -20.88
CA THR A 116 8.09 9.08 -19.90
C THR A 116 8.88 8.84 -18.62
N ARG A 117 9.08 9.89 -17.81
CA ARG A 117 9.71 9.77 -16.49
C ARG A 117 9.00 8.73 -15.59
N ARG A 118 7.68 8.63 -15.66
CA ARG A 118 6.91 7.65 -14.87
C ARG A 118 7.14 6.21 -15.32
N GLU A 119 7.29 5.98 -16.62
CA GLU A 119 7.62 4.66 -17.17
C GLU A 119 9.01 4.22 -16.76
N GLU A 120 9.99 5.14 -16.76
CA GLU A 120 11.33 4.88 -16.24
C GLU A 120 11.30 4.53 -14.75
N LEU A 121 10.54 5.29 -13.94
CA LEU A 121 10.37 5.02 -12.52
C LEU A 121 9.69 3.66 -12.29
N ALA A 122 8.64 3.33 -13.07
CA ALA A 122 7.95 2.05 -12.97
C ALA A 122 8.89 0.88 -13.29
N ALA A 123 9.70 0.99 -14.32
CA ALA A 123 10.70 -0.02 -14.67
C ALA A 123 11.73 -0.21 -13.54
N TRP A 124 12.20 0.87 -12.93
CA TRP A 124 13.12 0.82 -11.81
C TRP A 124 12.49 0.18 -10.56
N ILE A 125 11.26 0.55 -10.20
CA ILE A 125 10.55 -0.05 -9.06
C ILE A 125 10.38 -1.55 -9.26
N THR A 126 9.96 -1.98 -10.43
CA THR A 126 9.61 -3.38 -10.73
C THR A 126 10.78 -4.23 -11.23
N ALA A 127 11.99 -3.69 -11.22
CA ALA A 127 13.17 -4.46 -11.57
C ALA A 127 13.36 -5.66 -10.62
N SER A 128 13.73 -6.81 -11.15
CA SER A 128 13.86 -8.05 -10.38
C SER A 128 14.92 -7.99 -9.28
N ASP A 129 15.90 -7.11 -9.44
CA ASP A 129 16.97 -6.84 -8.47
C ASP A 129 16.71 -5.61 -7.60
N ASN A 130 15.51 -5.00 -7.70
CA ASN A 130 15.08 -3.99 -6.74
C ASN A 130 14.75 -4.67 -5.40
N GLN A 131 15.66 -4.47 -4.43
CA GLN A 131 15.58 -5.12 -3.13
C GLN A 131 14.37 -4.71 -2.26
N PHE A 132 13.68 -3.60 -2.58
CA PHE A 132 12.57 -3.11 -1.77
C PHE A 132 11.21 -3.59 -2.29
N PHE A 133 10.96 -3.56 -3.59
CA PHE A 133 9.65 -3.88 -4.15
C PHE A 133 9.17 -5.29 -3.82
N GLY A 134 9.98 -6.29 -4.16
CA GLY A 134 9.64 -7.69 -3.88
C GLY A 134 9.48 -7.96 -2.38
N ARG A 135 10.37 -7.38 -1.57
CA ARG A 135 10.37 -7.52 -0.10
C ARG A 135 9.14 -6.86 0.54
N SER A 136 8.82 -5.63 0.14
CA SER A 136 7.63 -4.90 0.60
C SER A 136 6.35 -5.68 0.30
N TYR A 137 6.23 -6.15 -0.94
CA TYR A 137 5.04 -6.89 -1.35
C TYR A 137 4.90 -8.23 -0.63
N ALA A 138 5.99 -9.00 -0.53
CA ALA A 138 5.98 -10.29 0.17
C ALA A 138 5.62 -10.13 1.66
N ASN A 139 6.20 -9.12 2.33
CA ASN A 139 5.87 -8.80 3.73
C ASN A 139 4.40 -8.42 3.90
N ARG A 140 3.86 -7.61 3.00
CA ARG A 140 2.46 -7.17 3.04
C ARG A 140 1.48 -8.33 2.86
N ILE A 141 1.73 -9.21 1.88
CA ILE A 141 0.89 -10.40 1.67
C ILE A 141 0.98 -11.36 2.88
N TRP A 142 2.17 -11.54 3.44
CA TRP A 142 2.35 -12.32 4.66
C TRP A 142 1.51 -11.75 5.81
N GLY A 143 1.62 -10.45 6.08
CA GLY A 143 0.85 -9.77 7.13
C GLY A 143 -0.68 -9.85 6.92
N TYR A 144 -1.14 -9.70 5.68
CA TYR A 144 -2.57 -9.86 5.38
C TYR A 144 -3.09 -11.28 5.63
N LEU A 145 -2.25 -12.28 5.40
CA LEU A 145 -2.64 -13.69 5.60
C LEU A 145 -2.46 -14.17 7.04
N LEU A 146 -1.46 -13.69 7.77
CA LEU A 146 -1.16 -14.17 9.12
C LEU A 146 -1.51 -13.17 10.24
N GLY A 147 -1.84 -11.94 9.89
CA GLY A 147 -2.25 -10.91 10.85
C GLY A 147 -1.13 -9.97 11.28
N THR A 148 0.12 -10.39 11.18
CA THR A 148 1.33 -9.62 11.52
C THR A 148 2.37 -9.83 10.43
N GLY A 149 3.09 -8.77 10.05
CA GLY A 149 4.19 -8.86 9.09
C GLY A 149 5.44 -9.52 9.68
N VAL A 150 6.34 -9.95 8.82
CA VAL A 150 7.72 -10.28 9.22
C VAL A 150 8.48 -9.01 9.58
N ILE A 151 8.11 -7.89 8.95
CA ILE A 151 8.44 -6.52 9.37
C ILE A 151 7.12 -5.85 9.74
N GLU A 152 7.08 -5.24 10.93
CA GLU A 152 5.90 -4.50 11.43
C GLU A 152 6.33 -3.12 11.92
N PRO A 153 5.69 -2.01 11.50
CA PRO A 153 4.56 -1.91 10.56
C PRO A 153 4.89 -2.41 9.15
N LEU A 154 3.87 -2.95 8.44
CA LEU A 154 4.01 -3.59 7.13
C LEU A 154 4.70 -2.72 6.06
N ASP A 155 4.62 -1.42 6.21
CA ASP A 155 5.05 -0.39 5.26
C ASP A 155 6.23 0.45 5.77
N ASP A 156 7.06 -0.13 6.67
CA ASP A 156 8.21 0.55 7.27
C ASP A 156 9.48 -0.29 7.18
N ILE A 157 9.98 -0.47 5.96
CA ILE A 157 11.24 -1.18 5.69
C ILE A 157 12.41 -0.23 5.82
N ARG A 158 13.17 -0.38 6.90
CA ARG A 158 14.35 0.44 7.21
C ARG A 158 15.37 -0.33 8.07
N ALA A 159 16.60 0.17 8.11
CA ALA A 159 17.67 -0.47 8.89
C ALA A 159 17.33 -0.56 10.40
N GLY A 160 16.66 0.46 10.94
CA GLY A 160 16.23 0.47 12.34
C GLY A 160 15.00 -0.39 12.65
N ASN A 161 14.40 -1.06 11.65
CA ASN A 161 13.25 -1.95 11.79
C ASN A 161 13.52 -3.29 11.09
N PRO A 162 14.40 -4.14 11.66
CA PRO A 162 14.77 -5.40 11.03
C PRO A 162 13.61 -6.41 11.08
N PRO A 163 13.56 -7.35 10.11
CA PRO A 163 12.57 -8.41 10.11
C PRO A 163 12.72 -9.33 11.31
N SER A 164 11.63 -9.82 11.88
CA SER A 164 11.63 -10.82 12.95
C SER A 164 12.23 -12.17 12.51
N ASN A 165 12.14 -12.48 11.21
CA ASN A 165 12.73 -13.65 10.59
C ASN A 165 13.28 -13.29 9.20
N PRO A 166 14.58 -12.89 9.11
CA PRO A 166 15.19 -12.47 7.85
C PRO A 166 15.17 -13.54 6.77
N GLU A 167 15.48 -14.79 7.14
CA GLU A 167 15.55 -15.92 6.20
C GLU A 167 14.20 -16.22 5.57
N LEU A 168 13.12 -16.12 6.35
CA LEU A 168 11.75 -16.27 5.85
C LEU A 168 11.42 -15.18 4.84
N LEU A 169 11.67 -13.93 5.18
CA LEU A 169 11.36 -12.80 4.30
C LEU A 169 12.18 -12.86 3.02
N ASP A 170 13.45 -13.20 3.11
CA ASP A 170 14.31 -13.36 1.93
C ASP A 170 13.87 -14.54 1.06
N HIS A 171 13.42 -15.65 1.66
CA HIS A 171 12.84 -16.76 0.91
C HIS A 171 11.57 -16.36 0.16
N LEU A 172 10.63 -15.72 0.83
CA LEU A 172 9.37 -15.25 0.23
C LEU A 172 9.62 -14.24 -0.90
N THR A 173 10.53 -13.29 -0.66
CA THR A 173 10.93 -12.28 -1.65
C THR A 173 11.51 -12.95 -2.88
N ARG A 174 12.48 -13.85 -2.70
CA ARG A 174 13.11 -14.58 -3.80
C ARG A 174 12.11 -15.39 -4.60
N LYS A 175 11.23 -16.14 -3.93
CA LYS A 175 10.18 -16.93 -4.61
C LYS A 175 9.19 -16.08 -5.37
N PHE A 176 8.87 -14.90 -4.87
CA PHE A 176 8.00 -13.96 -5.54
C PHE A 176 8.65 -13.38 -6.81
N VAL A 177 9.91 -12.97 -6.72
CA VAL A 177 10.68 -12.45 -7.86
C VAL A 177 10.93 -13.53 -8.92
N GLU A 178 11.44 -14.70 -8.52
CA GLU A 178 11.67 -15.85 -9.42
C GLU A 178 10.39 -16.32 -10.11
N GLY A 179 9.24 -16.17 -9.44
CA GLY A 179 7.93 -16.47 -9.98
C GLY A 179 7.38 -15.44 -10.96
N GLY A 180 8.15 -14.39 -11.28
CA GLY A 180 7.71 -13.29 -12.15
C GLY A 180 6.66 -12.40 -11.51
N PHE A 181 6.76 -12.20 -10.20
CA PHE A 181 5.81 -11.42 -9.39
C PHE A 181 4.36 -11.98 -9.43
N ASP A 182 4.23 -13.30 -9.55
CA ASP A 182 2.93 -13.97 -9.51
C ASP A 182 2.38 -14.02 -8.08
N VAL A 183 1.45 -13.12 -7.81
CA VAL A 183 0.78 -12.97 -6.51
C VAL A 183 0.03 -14.24 -6.10
N ARG A 184 -0.58 -14.95 -7.05
CA ARG A 184 -1.33 -16.17 -6.75
C ARG A 184 -0.41 -17.29 -6.27
N LYS A 185 0.77 -17.43 -6.89
CA LYS A 185 1.80 -18.38 -6.45
C LYS A 185 2.31 -18.04 -5.06
N LEU A 186 2.55 -16.75 -4.77
CA LEU A 186 2.97 -16.31 -3.44
C LEU A 186 1.91 -16.66 -2.38
N ILE A 187 0.66 -16.28 -2.60
CA ILE A 187 -0.46 -16.58 -1.69
C ILE A 187 -0.59 -18.11 -1.49
N ALA A 188 -0.59 -18.88 -2.58
CA ALA A 188 -0.70 -20.34 -2.51
C ALA A 188 0.46 -20.97 -1.73
N GLY A 189 1.69 -20.43 -1.89
CA GLY A 189 2.86 -20.89 -1.14
C GLY A 189 2.70 -20.65 0.37
N ILE A 190 2.25 -19.47 0.77
CA ILE A 190 2.01 -19.12 2.17
C ILE A 190 0.86 -19.97 2.75
N CYS A 191 -0.28 -20.05 2.07
CA CYS A 191 -1.44 -20.79 2.57
C CYS A 191 -1.20 -22.31 2.68
N LYS A 192 -0.30 -22.87 1.88
CA LYS A 192 0.12 -24.28 1.97
C LYS A 192 1.18 -24.53 3.05
N SER A 193 1.75 -23.50 3.64
CA SER A 193 2.74 -23.64 4.69
C SER A 193 2.13 -24.23 5.96
N ARG A 194 2.97 -24.91 6.77
CA ARG A 194 2.53 -25.40 8.09
C ARG A 194 2.20 -24.26 9.03
N THR A 195 2.88 -23.12 8.92
CA THR A 195 2.62 -21.92 9.72
C THR A 195 1.19 -21.40 9.52
N TYR A 196 0.68 -21.35 8.29
CA TYR A 196 -0.69 -20.91 8.02
C TYR A 196 -1.76 -21.88 8.54
N GLN A 197 -1.38 -23.16 8.72
CA GLN A 197 -2.28 -24.24 9.16
C GLN A 197 -2.25 -24.47 10.69
N LEU A 198 -1.52 -23.66 11.43
CA LEU A 198 -1.47 -23.76 12.88
C LEU A 198 -2.84 -23.44 13.52
N SER A 199 -3.08 -24.05 14.68
CA SER A 199 -4.26 -23.80 15.50
C SER A 199 -4.13 -22.49 16.28
N LEU A 200 -5.29 -21.94 16.68
CA LEU A 200 -5.37 -20.87 17.69
C LEU A 200 -5.02 -21.37 19.10
N ALA A 201 -5.04 -22.68 19.31
CA ALA A 201 -4.70 -23.24 20.61
C ALA A 201 -3.23 -23.03 20.93
N THR A 202 -2.97 -22.46 22.08
CA THR A 202 -1.65 -22.19 22.62
C THR A 202 -1.25 -23.21 23.69
N ASN A 203 -0.02 -23.13 24.12
CA ASN A 203 0.52 -23.85 25.28
C ASN A 203 1.37 -22.89 26.11
N LYS A 204 1.81 -23.33 27.27
CA LYS A 204 2.59 -22.52 28.22
C LYS A 204 3.91 -21.90 27.68
N TRP A 205 4.33 -22.29 26.48
CA TRP A 205 5.58 -21.84 25.87
C TRP A 205 5.37 -20.84 24.74
N ASN A 206 4.13 -20.68 24.26
CA ASN A 206 3.83 -19.82 23.13
C ASN A 206 2.55 -19.00 23.28
N GLU A 207 1.98 -18.94 24.49
CA GLU A 207 0.73 -18.21 24.76
C GLU A 207 0.90 -16.67 24.60
N ASP A 208 2.11 -16.19 24.78
CA ASP A 208 2.51 -14.79 24.66
C ASP A 208 3.19 -14.46 23.32
N ASP A 209 3.33 -15.42 22.41
CA ASP A 209 4.01 -15.21 21.13
C ASP A 209 3.11 -14.40 20.16
N GLN A 210 3.61 -13.22 19.79
CA GLN A 210 2.94 -12.34 18.81
C GLN A 210 3.74 -12.14 17.52
N ILE A 211 5.01 -12.61 17.47
CA ILE A 211 5.93 -12.27 16.38
C ILE A 211 6.64 -13.46 15.73
N ASN A 212 6.64 -14.64 16.38
CA ASN A 212 7.37 -15.82 15.87
C ASN A 212 6.46 -16.81 15.12
N PHE A 213 5.17 -16.50 15.01
CA PHE A 213 4.18 -17.31 14.28
C PHE A 213 4.09 -18.75 14.78
N SER A 214 4.28 -19.00 16.10
CA SER A 214 4.24 -20.32 16.70
C SER A 214 2.82 -20.89 16.90
N HIS A 215 1.82 -20.06 16.75
CA HIS A 215 0.39 -20.41 16.69
C HIS A 215 -0.35 -19.44 15.77
N ALA A 216 -1.57 -19.76 15.37
CA ALA A 216 -2.42 -18.84 14.64
C ALA A 216 -2.95 -17.74 15.58
N GLN A 217 -2.94 -16.50 15.14
CA GLN A 217 -3.49 -15.38 15.89
C GLN A 217 -4.95 -15.16 15.55
N ALA A 218 -5.81 -14.98 16.56
CA ALA A 218 -7.19 -14.56 16.37
C ALA A 218 -7.20 -13.13 15.86
N ARG A 219 -7.88 -12.90 14.76
CA ARG A 219 -7.99 -11.59 14.15
C ARG A 219 -9.38 -11.32 13.62
N ARG A 220 -9.76 -10.06 13.62
CA ARG A 220 -11.01 -9.62 13.02
C ARG A 220 -10.89 -9.64 11.50
N LEU A 221 -11.97 -10.00 10.83
CA LEU A 221 -12.05 -9.81 9.38
C LEU A 221 -12.02 -8.30 9.05
N PRO A 222 -11.37 -7.90 7.96
CA PRO A 222 -11.49 -6.54 7.44
C PRO A 222 -12.97 -6.14 7.28
N ALA A 223 -13.29 -4.88 7.52
CA ALA A 223 -14.66 -4.36 7.50
C ALA A 223 -15.43 -4.75 6.23
N GLU A 224 -14.77 -4.68 5.08
CA GLU A 224 -15.35 -5.01 3.78
C GLU A 224 -15.66 -6.51 3.66
N VAL A 225 -14.77 -7.36 4.16
CA VAL A 225 -14.94 -8.81 4.15
C VAL A 225 -16.05 -9.23 5.12
N LEU A 226 -16.07 -8.64 6.31
CA LEU A 226 -17.10 -8.91 7.32
C LEU A 226 -18.48 -8.46 6.82
N TYR A 227 -18.57 -7.31 6.17
CA TYR A 227 -19.78 -6.82 5.56
C TYR A 227 -20.34 -7.80 4.51
N ASP A 228 -19.49 -8.23 3.56
CA ASP A 228 -19.92 -9.21 2.55
C ASP A 228 -20.30 -10.55 3.18
N ALA A 229 -19.60 -11.01 4.21
CA ALA A 229 -19.90 -12.25 4.93
C ALA A 229 -21.25 -12.19 5.65
N VAL A 230 -21.58 -11.08 6.32
CA VAL A 230 -22.88 -10.87 6.98
C VAL A 230 -24.01 -10.95 5.96
N HIS A 231 -23.88 -10.28 4.83
CA HIS A 231 -24.89 -10.34 3.78
C HIS A 231 -25.04 -11.75 3.19
N ALA A 232 -23.93 -12.45 2.99
CA ALA A 232 -23.96 -13.83 2.50
C ALA A 232 -24.68 -14.79 3.47
N VAL A 233 -24.42 -14.67 4.77
CA VAL A 233 -25.04 -15.54 5.79
C VAL A 233 -26.51 -15.23 6.00
N THR A 234 -26.89 -13.94 5.96
CA THR A 234 -28.29 -13.51 6.14
C THR A 234 -29.15 -13.67 4.88
N GLY A 235 -28.55 -13.98 3.74
CA GLY A 235 -29.26 -14.04 2.45
C GLY A 235 -29.71 -12.66 1.95
N SER A 236 -29.25 -11.58 2.57
CA SER A 236 -29.57 -10.22 2.14
C SER A 236 -28.72 -9.81 0.94
N ALA A 237 -29.30 -9.03 0.02
CA ALA A 237 -28.58 -8.51 -1.13
C ALA A 237 -28.09 -7.08 -0.81
N PRO A 238 -26.77 -6.85 -0.65
CA PRO A 238 -26.26 -5.50 -0.50
C PRO A 238 -26.47 -4.71 -1.79
N LYS A 239 -26.76 -3.43 -1.68
CA LYS A 239 -26.88 -2.53 -2.85
C LYS A 239 -25.60 -2.51 -3.68
N LEU A 240 -24.45 -2.65 -3.04
CA LEU A 240 -23.13 -2.84 -3.66
C LEU A 240 -22.32 -3.80 -2.81
N GLN A 241 -21.55 -4.66 -3.46
CA GLN A 241 -20.56 -5.48 -2.76
C GLN A 241 -19.47 -4.60 -2.17
N ALA A 242 -18.98 -4.94 -0.99
CA ALA A 242 -17.98 -4.14 -0.29
C ALA A 242 -16.69 -3.93 -1.12
N LYS A 243 -16.32 -4.89 -1.96
CA LYS A 243 -15.21 -4.79 -2.91
C LYS A 243 -15.42 -3.76 -4.04
N GLN A 244 -16.68 -3.37 -4.31
CA GLN A 244 -17.06 -2.41 -5.35
C GLN A 244 -17.35 -1.03 -4.78
N ILE A 245 -17.20 -0.86 -3.47
CA ILE A 245 -17.50 0.40 -2.82
C ILE A 245 -16.56 1.45 -3.34
N ASP A 246 -17.11 2.34 -4.14
CA ASP A 246 -16.49 3.61 -4.40
C ASP A 246 -16.48 4.45 -3.11
N ALA A 247 -15.60 5.42 -3.07
CA ALA A 247 -15.46 6.29 -1.90
C ALA A 247 -16.71 7.14 -1.61
N LYS A 248 -17.74 7.10 -2.47
CA LYS A 248 -18.99 7.83 -2.34
C LYS A 248 -19.99 7.14 -1.43
N GLN A 249 -19.86 5.85 -1.23
CA GLN A 249 -20.77 5.13 -0.37
C GLN A 249 -20.43 5.35 1.08
N ASP A 250 -21.08 6.34 1.58
CA ASP A 250 -21.41 6.57 2.97
C ASP A 250 -20.30 6.24 3.98
N THR A 251 -19.39 7.17 4.07
CA THR A 251 -18.42 7.19 5.15
C THR A 251 -19.04 7.67 6.47
N LYS A 252 -20.27 8.18 6.48
CA LYS A 252 -20.80 8.92 7.64
C LYS A 252 -21.64 8.11 8.60
N SER A 253 -22.35 7.08 8.16
CA SER A 253 -23.29 6.38 9.01
C SER A 253 -23.47 4.88 8.70
N GLY A 254 -22.69 4.36 7.79
CA GLY A 254 -22.85 2.99 7.35
C GLY A 254 -22.16 1.97 8.24
N LEU A 255 -22.67 0.77 8.24
CA LEU A 255 -22.10 -0.39 8.92
C LEU A 255 -20.60 -0.55 8.65
N LEU A 256 -20.13 -0.26 7.44
CA LEU A 256 -18.72 -0.34 7.06
C LEU A 256 -17.82 0.61 7.84
N ALA A 257 -18.25 1.86 8.07
CA ALA A 257 -17.49 2.81 8.87
C ALA A 257 -17.41 2.34 10.33
N THR A 258 -18.55 1.85 10.86
CA THR A 258 -18.64 1.27 12.22
C THR A 258 -17.78 0.03 12.36
N LEU A 259 -17.58 -0.73 11.29
CA LEU A 259 -16.71 -1.89 11.26
C LEU A 259 -15.22 -1.55 11.02
N GLY A 260 -14.84 -0.27 11.00
CA GLY A 260 -13.44 0.15 10.88
C GLY A 260 -12.90 0.21 9.46
N ARG A 261 -13.75 0.48 8.48
CA ARG A 261 -13.29 0.74 7.11
C ARG A 261 -12.39 1.98 7.08
N PRO A 262 -11.18 1.91 6.48
CA PRO A 262 -10.30 3.07 6.38
C PRO A 262 -10.88 4.13 5.43
N THR A 263 -10.57 5.39 5.70
CA THR A 263 -10.95 6.53 4.83
C THR A 263 -10.23 6.49 3.48
N ARG A 264 -9.10 5.79 3.40
CA ARG A 264 -8.23 5.67 2.23
C ARG A 264 -7.67 7.01 1.75
N GLU A 265 -7.42 7.91 2.68
CA GLU A 265 -6.81 9.20 2.39
C GLU A 265 -5.30 9.11 2.15
N SER A 266 -4.67 8.09 2.71
CA SER A 266 -3.24 7.83 2.57
C SER A 266 -2.94 6.41 2.08
N ALA A 267 -1.68 6.15 1.73
CA ALA A 267 -1.17 4.83 1.40
C ALA A 267 -0.77 4.01 2.66
N CYS A 268 -0.92 4.60 3.86
CA CYS A 268 -0.53 3.98 5.12
C CYS A 268 -1.48 2.84 5.49
N GLU A 269 -0.94 1.69 5.85
CA GLU A 269 -1.72 0.60 6.46
C GLU A 269 -2.26 0.99 7.85
N CYS A 270 -1.68 2.01 8.48
CA CYS A 270 -2.14 2.54 9.76
C CYS A 270 -3.54 3.19 9.71
N ASP A 271 -4.07 3.50 8.52
CA ASP A 271 -5.44 4.02 8.38
C ASP A 271 -6.52 2.97 8.68
N ARG A 272 -6.16 1.70 8.76
CA ARG A 272 -7.09 0.62 9.05
C ARG A 272 -7.16 0.39 10.56
N ASP A 273 -8.36 0.59 11.11
CA ASP A 273 -8.66 0.24 12.51
C ASP A 273 -9.06 -1.23 12.59
N ASN A 274 -8.19 -2.04 13.14
CA ASN A 274 -8.42 -3.47 13.36
C ASN A 274 -8.92 -3.78 14.77
N ASP A 275 -9.04 -2.80 15.65
CA ASP A 275 -9.51 -3.01 17.02
C ASP A 275 -10.99 -3.28 17.07
N VAL A 276 -11.40 -4.11 18.04
CA VAL A 276 -12.80 -4.42 18.28
C VAL A 276 -13.46 -3.24 18.99
N GLN A 277 -14.20 -2.44 18.25
CA GLN A 277 -14.94 -1.33 18.82
C GLN A 277 -16.32 -1.77 19.30
N LEU A 278 -16.76 -1.28 20.45
CA LEU A 278 -18.07 -1.57 21.01
C LEU A 278 -19.22 -1.23 20.04
N SER A 279 -19.07 -0.13 19.31
CA SER A 279 -20.04 0.28 18.26
C SER A 279 -20.22 -0.77 17.17
N GLY A 280 -19.15 -1.44 16.77
CA GLY A 280 -19.20 -2.53 15.79
C GLY A 280 -19.92 -3.76 16.31
N VAL A 281 -19.64 -4.13 17.57
CA VAL A 281 -20.34 -5.25 18.24
C VAL A 281 -21.84 -4.95 18.40
N MET A 282 -22.18 -3.76 18.85
CA MET A 282 -23.58 -3.34 19.00
C MET A 282 -24.32 -3.30 17.68
N ALA A 283 -23.68 -2.84 16.60
CA ALA A 283 -24.26 -2.83 15.27
C ALA A 283 -24.57 -4.26 14.75
N LEU A 284 -23.71 -5.23 15.04
CA LEU A 284 -23.94 -6.64 14.67
C LEU A 284 -25.03 -7.32 15.53
N LEU A 285 -25.21 -6.88 16.79
CA LEU A 285 -26.21 -7.47 17.71
C LEU A 285 -27.58 -6.83 17.57
N SER A 286 -27.68 -5.56 17.28
CA SER A 286 -28.93 -4.78 17.31
C SER A 286 -29.13 -3.89 16.09
N GLY A 287 -28.32 -4.00 15.07
CA GLY A 287 -28.47 -3.29 13.80
C GLY A 287 -29.71 -3.80 13.04
N PRO A 288 -30.31 -2.94 12.19
CA PRO A 288 -31.44 -3.30 11.35
C PRO A 288 -31.11 -4.35 10.30
#